data_90e0c420cf8987006db287a6f2917818
#
_entry.id   90e0c420cf8987006db287a6f2917818
#
_cell.length_a   1.000
_cell.length_b   1.000
_cell.length_c   1.000
_cell.angle_alpha   90.00
_cell.angle_beta   90.00
_cell.angle_gamma   90.00
#
_symmetry.space_group_name_H-M   'P 1'
#
loop_
_entity.id
_entity.type
_entity.pdbx_description
1 polymer ?
#
loop_
_entity_poly.entity_id
_entity_poly.type
_entity_poly.pdbx_seq_one_letter_code
_entity_poly.pdbx_strand_id
1 'polypeptide(L)'
;DLQNTRLKSLDLSTLTKLRSLSLYGNDSLAWFTVKLPSPLPENFWIGGNTTIMAGTPVDDYNAYAAKGEEIDLSAYASVGGVKSVYQWYLIDRATGEQTEATMLAVSGKEGAFVFTGKPGEYYMCEITNPNYGNWRMNTVQIKVARNSDSYSPADIAGLKKLAADNPNITQLKEFVDSKGWERENWNSYQDVIRTDWSTDEVGRLTHLAIEFDWNSKDTISQLNLSAFTELKYLECERFMNIEKLDLSKNTKLEHLHVYSKNLESLDLSKCPELQYFGSVSYTHLRAHET
;
A
#
# COMPACT_ATOMS: atom_id res chain seq x y z
N ASP A 1 -5.22 -34.69 -6.98
CA ASP A 1 -5.67 -33.34 -6.87
C ASP A 1 -5.52 -32.88 -5.41
N LEU A 2 -4.78 -31.83 -5.16
CA LEU A 2 -4.50 -31.26 -3.84
C LEU A 2 -4.91 -29.77 -3.79
N GLN A 3 -5.98 -29.42 -4.46
CA GLN A 3 -6.46 -28.04 -4.54
C GLN A 3 -6.99 -27.54 -3.18
N ASN A 4 -6.78 -26.23 -2.93
CA ASN A 4 -7.31 -25.54 -1.76
C ASN A 4 -6.94 -26.19 -0.41
N THR A 5 -5.73 -26.73 -0.29
CA THR A 5 -5.21 -27.28 0.96
C THR A 5 -4.32 -26.24 1.66
N ARG A 6 -4.05 -26.47 2.95
CA ARG A 6 -3.12 -25.62 3.72
C ARG A 6 -1.73 -26.23 3.79
N LEU A 7 -1.29 -26.87 2.72
CA LEU A 7 0.04 -27.47 2.64
C LEU A 7 1.11 -26.38 2.74
N LYS A 8 2.13 -26.65 3.53
CA LYS A 8 3.35 -25.81 3.63
C LYS A 8 4.54 -26.42 2.93
N SER A 9 4.51 -27.73 2.70
CA SER A 9 5.54 -28.46 1.96
C SER A 9 4.96 -29.72 1.36
N LEU A 10 5.58 -30.23 0.29
CA LEU A 10 5.15 -31.42 -0.42
C LEU A 10 6.35 -32.10 -1.07
N ASP A 11 6.56 -33.39 -0.84
CA ASP A 11 7.58 -34.17 -1.51
C ASP A 11 6.95 -35.21 -2.43
N LEU A 12 7.07 -34.99 -3.74
CA LEU A 12 6.58 -35.88 -4.80
C LEU A 12 7.72 -36.52 -5.61
N SER A 13 8.97 -36.34 -5.17
CA SER A 13 10.18 -36.68 -5.92
C SER A 13 10.23 -38.17 -6.33
N THR A 14 9.57 -39.03 -5.57
CA THR A 14 9.54 -40.50 -5.84
C THR A 14 8.41 -40.90 -6.79
N LEU A 15 7.48 -40.01 -7.13
CA LEU A 15 6.30 -40.30 -7.93
C LEU A 15 6.57 -40.18 -9.43
N THR A 16 7.56 -40.90 -9.95
CA THR A 16 8.05 -40.78 -11.35
C THR A 16 7.01 -41.19 -12.43
N LYS A 17 5.89 -41.80 -12.03
CA LYS A 17 4.79 -42.19 -12.94
C LYS A 17 3.59 -41.24 -12.84
N LEU A 18 3.72 -40.14 -12.13
CA LEU A 18 2.65 -39.15 -11.98
C LEU A 18 2.38 -38.48 -13.34
N ARG A 19 1.13 -38.55 -13.81
CA ARG A 19 0.74 -37.97 -15.11
C ARG A 19 0.03 -36.62 -14.99
N SER A 20 -0.57 -36.36 -13.85
CA SER A 20 -1.31 -35.14 -13.62
C SER A 20 -1.12 -34.68 -12.18
N LEU A 21 -0.83 -33.40 -11.99
CA LEU A 21 -0.68 -32.76 -10.69
C LEU A 21 -1.37 -31.39 -10.72
N SER A 22 -2.29 -31.17 -9.78
CA SER A 22 -2.89 -29.86 -9.56
C SER A 22 -2.69 -29.45 -8.09
N LEU A 23 -2.05 -28.30 -7.89
CA LEU A 23 -1.78 -27.67 -6.60
C LEU A 23 -2.49 -26.31 -6.48
N TYR A 24 -3.53 -26.08 -7.27
CA TYR A 24 -4.27 -24.83 -7.28
C TYR A 24 -4.81 -24.44 -5.89
N GLY A 25 -4.75 -23.15 -5.54
CA GLY A 25 -5.30 -22.64 -4.28
C GLY A 25 -4.52 -23.03 -3.02
N ASN A 26 -3.22 -23.34 -3.15
CA ASN A 26 -2.32 -23.56 -2.02
C ASN A 26 -1.40 -22.34 -1.81
N ASP A 27 -1.97 -21.23 -1.44
CA ASP A 27 -1.26 -19.93 -1.33
C ASP A 27 -0.12 -19.93 -0.30
N SER A 28 -0.16 -20.89 0.65
CA SER A 28 0.90 -21.09 1.65
C SER A 28 2.03 -22.01 1.18
N LEU A 29 1.90 -22.61 -0.01
CA LEU A 29 2.86 -23.57 -0.52
C LEU A 29 3.89 -22.86 -1.38
N ALA A 30 5.06 -22.61 -0.82
CA ALA A 30 6.17 -22.05 -1.58
C ALA A 30 6.84 -23.16 -2.43
N TRP A 31 7.21 -22.84 -3.67
CA TRP A 31 7.77 -23.81 -4.61
C TRP A 31 9.00 -24.56 -4.09
N PHE A 32 9.91 -23.89 -3.35
CA PHE A 32 11.10 -24.52 -2.78
C PHE A 32 10.79 -25.56 -1.70
N THR A 33 9.54 -25.59 -1.21
CA THR A 33 9.05 -26.60 -0.28
C THR A 33 8.36 -27.75 -1.01
N VAL A 34 8.25 -27.67 -2.37
CA VAL A 34 7.71 -28.72 -3.21
C VAL A 34 8.84 -29.41 -3.93
N LYS A 35 9.04 -30.69 -3.66
CA LYS A 35 9.93 -31.53 -4.45
C LYS A 35 9.12 -32.25 -5.52
N LEU A 36 9.33 -31.87 -6.76
CA LEU A 36 8.65 -32.43 -7.91
C LEU A 36 9.33 -33.71 -8.42
N PRO A 37 8.58 -34.62 -9.06
CA PRO A 37 9.16 -35.79 -9.72
C PRO A 37 9.93 -35.35 -10.97
N SER A 38 10.89 -36.19 -11.38
CA SER A 38 11.58 -36.05 -12.66
C SER A 38 11.32 -37.32 -13.49
N PRO A 39 10.76 -37.19 -14.70
CA PRO A 39 10.30 -35.95 -15.36
C PRO A 39 9.05 -35.36 -14.73
N LEU A 40 8.77 -34.07 -15.03
CA LEU A 40 7.52 -33.44 -14.63
C LEU A 40 6.31 -34.14 -15.24
N PRO A 41 5.14 -34.17 -14.56
CA PRO A 41 3.91 -34.71 -15.12
C PRO A 41 3.50 -34.00 -16.41
N GLU A 42 2.92 -34.73 -17.37
CA GLU A 42 2.43 -34.19 -18.65
C GLU A 42 1.38 -33.07 -18.43
N ASN A 43 0.52 -33.23 -17.42
CA ASN A 43 -0.50 -32.27 -17.05
C ASN A 43 -0.13 -31.69 -15.67
N PHE A 44 0.64 -30.60 -15.69
CA PHE A 44 1.12 -29.95 -14.49
C PHE A 44 0.42 -28.59 -14.32
N TRP A 45 -0.43 -28.52 -13.32
CA TRP A 45 -1.17 -27.32 -12.97
C TRP A 45 -0.79 -26.90 -11.55
N ILE A 46 0.00 -25.85 -11.46
CA ILE A 46 0.18 -25.12 -10.22
C ILE A 46 -0.49 -23.78 -10.46
N GLY A 47 -1.72 -23.67 -10.05
CA GLY A 47 -2.45 -22.41 -10.10
C GLY A 47 -2.33 -21.71 -8.78
N GLY A 48 -2.09 -20.43 -8.83
CA GLY A 48 -1.95 -19.54 -7.69
C GLY A 48 -0.58 -18.87 -7.70
N ASN A 49 -0.59 -17.56 -7.55
CA ASN A 49 0.62 -16.81 -7.29
C ASN A 49 0.95 -17.00 -5.81
N THR A 50 2.01 -17.76 -5.52
CA THR A 50 2.51 -17.79 -4.15
C THR A 50 3.09 -16.42 -3.81
N THR A 51 2.53 -15.78 -2.81
CA THR A 51 3.00 -14.49 -2.35
C THR A 51 4.09 -14.68 -1.30
N ILE A 52 5.21 -13.97 -1.48
CA ILE A 52 6.36 -13.99 -0.58
C ILE A 52 6.44 -12.64 0.13
N MET A 53 6.52 -12.68 1.45
CA MET A 53 6.84 -11.49 2.21
C MET A 53 8.29 -11.08 1.96
N ALA A 54 8.52 -9.86 1.52
CA ALA A 54 9.83 -9.26 1.31
C ALA A 54 9.79 -7.79 1.74
N GLY A 55 10.86 -7.32 2.36
CA GLY A 55 10.90 -6.02 3.03
C GLY A 55 10.29 -6.06 4.43
N THR A 56 10.05 -4.90 5.04
CA THR A 56 9.38 -4.78 6.34
C THR A 56 7.88 -4.88 6.18
N PRO A 57 7.21 -5.88 6.77
CA PRO A 57 5.77 -6.10 6.60
C PRO A 57 4.94 -4.92 7.12
N VAL A 58 3.91 -4.58 6.38
CA VAL A 58 2.83 -3.68 6.82
C VAL A 58 1.58 -4.51 7.11
N ASP A 59 1.22 -5.39 6.18
CA ASP A 59 0.11 -6.35 6.28
C ASP A 59 0.44 -7.60 5.44
N ASP A 60 -0.53 -8.48 5.25
CA ASP A 60 -0.34 -9.75 4.51
C ASP A 60 -0.01 -9.55 3.01
N TYR A 61 -0.21 -8.34 2.47
CA TYR A 61 -0.10 -8.05 1.03
C TYR A 61 0.89 -6.94 0.72
N ASN A 62 1.32 -6.19 1.71
CA ASN A 62 2.16 -5.01 1.54
C ASN A 62 3.35 -5.02 2.49
N ALA A 63 4.46 -4.52 2.00
CA ALA A 63 5.67 -4.25 2.76
C ALA A 63 6.25 -2.90 2.36
N TYR A 64 7.22 -2.43 3.12
CA TYR A 64 8.05 -1.30 2.70
C TYR A 64 9.54 -1.65 2.82
N ALA A 65 10.36 -0.95 2.06
CA ALA A 65 11.80 -0.99 2.14
C ALA A 65 12.38 0.40 1.89
N ALA A 66 13.42 0.76 2.61
CA ALA A 66 14.11 2.03 2.38
C ALA A 66 14.94 1.98 1.09
N LYS A 67 15.11 3.12 0.44
CA LYS A 67 16.06 3.23 -0.68
C LYS A 67 17.46 2.87 -0.19
N GLY A 68 18.11 1.93 -0.88
CA GLY A 68 19.42 1.39 -0.51
C GLY A 68 19.36 0.16 0.39
N GLU A 69 18.19 -0.21 0.88
CA GLU A 69 17.99 -1.43 1.65
C GLU A 69 18.15 -2.67 0.77
N GLU A 70 18.70 -3.74 1.34
CA GLU A 70 18.82 -5.03 0.67
C GLU A 70 17.53 -5.83 0.83
N ILE A 71 16.96 -6.23 -0.29
CA ILE A 71 15.86 -7.21 -0.36
C ILE A 71 16.50 -8.58 -0.66
N ASP A 72 16.48 -9.45 0.33
CA ASP A 72 17.09 -10.79 0.23
C ASP A 72 16.07 -11.84 -0.19
N LEU A 73 16.14 -12.23 -1.46
CA LEU A 73 15.38 -13.34 -2.04
C LEU A 73 16.30 -14.53 -2.37
N SER A 74 17.50 -14.59 -1.80
CA SER A 74 18.51 -15.62 -2.09
C SER A 74 18.06 -17.04 -1.75
N ALA A 75 17.12 -17.18 -0.81
CA ALA A 75 16.50 -18.48 -0.51
C ALA A 75 15.81 -19.13 -1.73
N TYR A 76 15.49 -18.32 -2.75
CA TYR A 76 14.81 -18.73 -3.98
C TYR A 76 15.76 -18.78 -5.19
N ALA A 77 17.06 -18.57 -5.00
CA ALA A 77 18.02 -18.37 -6.08
C ALA A 77 18.20 -19.59 -6.98
N SER A 78 18.02 -20.80 -6.45
CA SER A 78 18.10 -21.99 -7.27
C SER A 78 17.28 -23.15 -6.70
N VAL A 79 16.87 -24.04 -7.58
CA VAL A 79 16.16 -25.28 -7.23
C VAL A 79 16.78 -26.43 -8.00
N GLY A 80 17.26 -27.46 -7.29
CA GLY A 80 17.92 -28.59 -7.91
C GLY A 80 19.14 -28.20 -8.77
N GLY A 81 19.84 -27.14 -8.41
CA GLY A 81 20.98 -26.60 -9.17
C GLY A 81 20.62 -25.74 -10.37
N VAL A 82 19.34 -25.56 -10.68
CA VAL A 82 18.85 -24.67 -11.75
C VAL A 82 18.53 -23.30 -11.17
N LYS A 83 19.09 -22.26 -11.77
CA LYS A 83 18.93 -20.88 -11.33
C LYS A 83 17.52 -20.36 -11.58
N SER A 84 17.04 -19.56 -10.64
CA SER A 84 15.79 -18.81 -10.77
C SER A 84 16.00 -17.51 -11.55
N VAL A 85 14.93 -17.02 -12.13
CA VAL A 85 14.86 -15.73 -12.82
C VAL A 85 14.02 -14.78 -12.00
N TYR A 86 14.50 -13.56 -11.81
CA TYR A 86 13.85 -12.49 -11.07
C TYR A 86 13.48 -11.37 -12.03
N GLN A 87 12.19 -11.05 -12.10
CA GLN A 87 11.71 -9.91 -12.86
C GLN A 87 11.02 -8.94 -11.91
N TRP A 88 11.54 -7.74 -11.83
CA TRP A 88 10.95 -6.66 -11.06
C TRP A 88 9.97 -5.85 -11.89
N TYR A 89 8.92 -5.38 -11.25
CA TYR A 89 7.91 -4.51 -11.83
C TYR A 89 7.66 -3.31 -10.93
N LEU A 90 7.56 -2.14 -11.53
CA LEU A 90 6.96 -0.94 -10.94
C LEU A 90 5.45 -1.05 -11.10
N ILE A 91 4.71 -0.81 -10.02
CA ILE A 91 3.25 -0.93 -9.99
C ILE A 91 2.64 0.47 -9.93
N ASP A 92 1.83 0.81 -10.92
CA ASP A 92 0.94 1.97 -10.84
C ASP A 92 -0.28 1.58 -9.98
N ARG A 93 -0.40 2.18 -8.81
CA ARG A 93 -1.48 1.86 -7.87
C ARG A 93 -2.85 2.34 -8.32
N ALA A 94 -2.91 3.36 -9.15
CA ALA A 94 -4.18 3.91 -9.62
C ALA A 94 -4.80 3.05 -10.72
N THR A 95 -3.95 2.52 -11.60
CA THR A 95 -4.38 1.73 -12.78
C THR A 95 -4.17 0.24 -12.61
N GLY A 96 -3.31 -0.18 -11.69
CA GLY A 96 -2.83 -1.57 -11.56
C GLY A 96 -1.83 -1.98 -12.65
N GLU A 97 -1.40 -1.05 -13.50
CA GLU A 97 -0.44 -1.32 -14.57
C GLU A 97 0.93 -1.69 -13.99
N GLN A 98 1.57 -2.67 -14.64
CA GLN A 98 2.90 -3.15 -14.27
C GLN A 98 3.88 -2.84 -15.39
N THR A 99 4.94 -2.10 -15.04
CA THR A 99 6.03 -1.79 -15.97
C THR A 99 7.30 -2.47 -15.50
N GLU A 100 8.03 -3.12 -16.42
CA GLU A 100 9.30 -3.75 -16.08
C GLU A 100 10.27 -2.77 -15.44
N ALA A 101 10.91 -3.20 -14.36
CA ALA A 101 11.86 -2.41 -13.61
C ALA A 101 13.17 -3.19 -13.40
N THR A 102 14.24 -2.45 -13.14
CA THR A 102 15.55 -3.04 -12.85
C THR A 102 15.98 -2.67 -11.44
N MET A 103 16.28 -3.69 -10.63
CA MET A 103 16.92 -3.52 -9.33
C MET A 103 18.40 -3.86 -9.41
N LEU A 104 19.20 -3.22 -8.59
CA LEU A 104 20.63 -3.46 -8.56
C LEU A 104 20.91 -4.77 -7.80
N ALA A 105 21.47 -5.76 -8.50
CA ALA A 105 21.86 -7.02 -7.86
C ALA A 105 23.03 -6.83 -6.88
N VAL A 106 22.95 -7.52 -5.75
CA VAL A 106 24.06 -7.56 -4.75
C VAL A 106 25.17 -8.45 -5.28
N SER A 107 26.38 -7.91 -5.37
CA SER A 107 27.54 -8.67 -5.85
C SER A 107 27.84 -9.87 -4.96
N GLY A 108 27.96 -11.04 -5.56
CA GLY A 108 28.30 -12.30 -4.84
C GLY A 108 27.13 -12.93 -4.08
N LYS A 109 25.94 -12.34 -4.13
CA LYS A 109 24.73 -12.88 -3.48
C LYS A 109 23.59 -12.96 -4.48
N GLU A 110 23.47 -14.11 -5.14
CA GLU A 110 22.41 -14.34 -6.12
C GLU A 110 21.02 -14.29 -5.46
N GLY A 111 20.08 -13.56 -6.08
CA GLY A 111 18.73 -13.36 -5.53
C GLY A 111 18.63 -12.27 -4.47
N ALA A 112 19.70 -11.51 -4.21
CA ALA A 112 19.62 -10.33 -3.37
C ALA A 112 19.74 -9.05 -4.21
N PHE A 113 18.97 -8.03 -3.83
CA PHE A 113 18.83 -6.79 -4.60
C PHE A 113 18.89 -5.59 -3.68
N VAL A 114 19.54 -4.52 -4.14
CA VAL A 114 19.46 -3.21 -3.49
C VAL A 114 18.25 -2.47 -4.05
N PHE A 115 17.39 -1.99 -3.16
CA PHE A 115 16.17 -1.30 -3.52
C PHE A 115 16.48 0.14 -3.98
N THR A 116 16.20 0.45 -5.26
CA THR A 116 16.65 1.69 -5.90
C THR A 116 15.52 2.63 -6.30
N GLY A 117 14.27 2.27 -6.01
CA GLY A 117 13.09 3.06 -6.36
C GLY A 117 13.04 4.46 -5.73
N LYS A 118 12.13 5.29 -6.21
CA LYS A 118 11.86 6.60 -5.61
C LYS A 118 10.86 6.43 -4.46
N PRO A 119 10.94 7.25 -3.40
CA PRO A 119 9.97 7.24 -2.32
C PRO A 119 8.52 7.28 -2.83
N GLY A 120 7.67 6.43 -2.27
CA GLY A 120 6.26 6.32 -2.65
C GLY A 120 5.97 5.39 -3.84
N GLU A 121 6.97 4.98 -4.63
CA GLU A 121 6.80 3.97 -5.68
C GLU A 121 6.59 2.59 -5.08
N TYR A 122 5.83 1.74 -5.79
CA TYR A 122 5.56 0.37 -5.40
C TYR A 122 6.19 -0.60 -6.38
N TYR A 123 6.83 -1.63 -5.85
CA TYR A 123 7.47 -2.66 -6.65
C TYR A 123 7.03 -4.06 -6.24
N MET A 124 7.11 -4.97 -7.18
CA MET A 124 6.91 -6.40 -6.97
C MET A 124 7.95 -7.17 -7.76
N CYS A 125 8.45 -8.25 -7.19
CA CYS A 125 9.32 -9.19 -7.91
C CYS A 125 8.57 -10.46 -8.26
N GLU A 126 8.55 -10.82 -9.53
CA GLU A 126 8.15 -12.14 -10.00
C GLU A 126 9.38 -13.04 -10.03
N ILE A 127 9.28 -14.24 -9.49
CA ILE A 127 10.35 -15.24 -9.47
C ILE A 127 9.85 -16.48 -10.22
N THR A 128 10.62 -16.91 -11.21
CA THR A 128 10.35 -18.11 -11.98
C THR A 128 11.56 -19.06 -11.94
N ASN A 129 11.32 -20.36 -12.12
CA ASN A 129 12.39 -21.34 -12.24
C ASN A 129 12.02 -22.40 -13.28
N PRO A 130 12.92 -22.71 -14.25
CA PRO A 130 12.64 -23.68 -15.31
C PRO A 130 12.19 -25.06 -14.81
N ASN A 131 12.63 -25.48 -13.61
CA ASN A 131 12.22 -26.75 -13.02
C ASN A 131 10.74 -26.80 -12.61
N TYR A 132 10.05 -25.67 -12.57
CA TYR A 132 8.65 -25.57 -12.18
C TYR A 132 7.72 -25.09 -13.32
N GLY A 133 8.23 -25.07 -14.55
CA GLY A 133 7.43 -24.71 -15.73
C GLY A 133 6.86 -23.29 -15.61
N ASN A 134 5.54 -23.18 -15.64
CA ASN A 134 4.84 -21.90 -15.59
C ASN A 134 4.51 -21.40 -14.17
N TRP A 135 4.98 -22.07 -13.13
CA TRP A 135 4.73 -21.61 -11.77
C TRP A 135 5.52 -20.36 -11.48
N ARG A 136 4.84 -19.36 -10.92
CA ARG A 136 5.40 -18.07 -10.57
C ARG A 136 5.20 -17.81 -9.09
N MET A 137 6.16 -17.15 -8.49
CA MET A 137 6.03 -16.58 -7.15
C MET A 137 6.18 -15.08 -7.27
N ASN A 138 5.37 -14.34 -6.53
CA ASN A 138 5.47 -12.90 -6.47
C ASN A 138 5.78 -12.48 -5.04
N THR A 139 6.62 -11.45 -4.88
CA THR A 139 6.67 -10.77 -3.58
C THR A 139 5.36 -10.04 -3.33
N VAL A 140 5.08 -9.71 -2.09
CA VAL A 140 4.11 -8.66 -1.75
C VAL A 140 4.50 -7.37 -2.47
N GLN A 141 3.59 -6.40 -2.56
CA GLN A 141 3.93 -5.09 -3.05
C GLN A 141 4.81 -4.36 -2.02
N ILE A 142 5.98 -3.93 -2.45
CA ILE A 142 6.98 -3.28 -1.61
C ILE A 142 6.99 -1.80 -1.94
N LYS A 143 6.55 -0.98 -0.99
CA LYS A 143 6.63 0.48 -1.12
C LYS A 143 8.03 0.96 -0.80
N VAL A 144 8.56 1.88 -1.60
CA VAL A 144 9.80 2.58 -1.26
C VAL A 144 9.53 3.53 -0.11
N ALA A 145 10.05 3.19 1.07
CA ALA A 145 9.90 4.02 2.25
C ALA A 145 10.69 5.32 2.11
N ARG A 146 10.14 6.36 2.67
CA ARG A 146 10.78 7.67 2.78
C ARG A 146 11.59 7.73 4.07
N ASN A 147 12.74 8.39 4.04
CA ASN A 147 13.46 8.70 5.28
C ASN A 147 12.68 9.76 6.09
N SER A 148 12.73 9.67 7.41
CA SER A 148 12.03 10.60 8.33
C SER A 148 12.27 12.09 8.01
N ASP A 149 13.46 12.43 7.55
CA ASP A 149 13.87 13.80 7.25
C ASP A 149 13.41 14.28 5.86
N SER A 150 12.82 13.39 5.08
CA SER A 150 12.37 13.69 3.71
C SER A 150 10.87 14.04 3.62
N TYR A 151 10.19 14.19 4.75
CA TYR A 151 8.83 14.72 4.78
C TYR A 151 8.82 16.24 4.94
N SER A 152 7.88 16.91 4.32
CA SER A 152 7.72 18.38 4.43
C SER A 152 7.53 18.82 5.89
N PRO A 153 8.42 19.65 6.42
CA PRO A 153 8.26 20.17 7.79
C PRO A 153 6.95 20.95 7.99
N ALA A 154 6.47 21.62 6.93
CA ALA A 154 5.22 22.37 6.98
C ALA A 154 4.01 21.44 7.10
N ASP A 155 4.00 20.35 6.35
CA ASP A 155 2.90 19.37 6.38
C ASP A 155 2.90 18.59 7.71
N ILE A 156 4.08 18.23 8.23
CA ILE A 156 4.20 17.64 9.58
C ILE A 156 3.71 18.61 10.65
N ALA A 157 4.07 19.90 10.57
CA ALA A 157 3.58 20.91 11.49
C ALA A 157 2.04 21.05 11.42
N GLY A 158 1.48 20.92 10.20
CA GLY A 158 0.04 20.88 9.98
C GLY A 158 -0.64 19.69 10.68
N LEU A 159 -0.08 18.49 10.55
CA LEU A 159 -0.59 17.29 11.24
C LEU A 159 -0.53 17.43 12.77
N LYS A 160 0.58 17.95 13.30
CA LYS A 160 0.72 18.23 14.73
C LYS A 160 -0.30 19.25 15.21
N LYS A 161 -0.53 20.31 14.41
CA LYS A 161 -1.55 21.30 14.72
C LYS A 161 -2.96 20.71 14.69
N LEU A 162 -3.27 19.88 13.71
CA LEU A 162 -4.55 19.18 13.64
C LEU A 162 -4.83 18.39 14.91
N ALA A 163 -3.84 17.64 15.41
CA ALA A 163 -3.96 16.91 16.67
C ALA A 163 -4.13 17.86 17.88
N ALA A 164 -3.38 18.97 17.92
CA ALA A 164 -3.46 19.94 19.00
C ALA A 164 -4.82 20.69 19.05
N ASP A 165 -5.40 20.97 17.87
CA ASP A 165 -6.71 21.61 17.74
C ASP A 165 -7.87 20.66 18.13
N ASN A 166 -7.61 19.35 18.16
CA ASN A 166 -8.60 18.31 18.49
C ASN A 166 -8.09 17.38 19.63
N PRO A 167 -7.84 17.91 20.84
CA PRO A 167 -7.20 17.17 21.92
C PRO A 167 -8.05 16.01 22.49
N ASN A 168 -9.33 16.01 22.17
CA ASN A 168 -10.26 14.91 22.51
C ASN A 168 -10.08 13.68 21.61
N ILE A 169 -9.33 13.78 20.51
CA ILE A 169 -9.11 12.67 19.59
C ILE A 169 -7.78 11.99 19.91
N THR A 170 -7.84 10.95 20.73
CA THR A 170 -6.65 10.20 21.17
C THR A 170 -5.87 9.62 19.99
N GLN A 171 -6.56 9.13 18.96
CA GLN A 171 -5.96 8.54 17.78
C GLN A 171 -5.11 9.55 16.97
N LEU A 172 -5.53 10.83 16.89
CA LEU A 172 -4.73 11.89 16.26
C LEU A 172 -3.43 12.13 17.03
N LYS A 173 -3.52 12.15 18.35
CA LYS A 173 -2.35 12.31 19.21
C LYS A 173 -1.39 11.13 19.07
N GLU A 174 -1.90 9.92 19.13
CA GLU A 174 -1.11 8.68 18.97
C GLU A 174 -0.46 8.62 17.59
N PHE A 175 -1.18 8.99 16.54
CA PHE A 175 -0.65 9.09 15.18
C PHE A 175 0.52 10.06 15.10
N VAL A 176 0.41 11.23 15.73
CA VAL A 176 1.47 12.23 15.75
C VAL A 176 2.66 11.78 16.60
N ASP A 177 2.42 11.25 17.81
CA ASP A 177 3.47 10.84 18.74
C ASP A 177 4.28 9.66 18.22
N SER A 178 3.63 8.72 17.51
CA SER A 178 4.26 7.56 16.88
C SER A 178 4.85 7.86 15.50
N LYS A 179 4.75 9.08 14.99
CA LYS A 179 5.07 9.45 13.61
C LYS A 179 4.34 8.56 12.60
N GLY A 180 3.05 8.35 12.81
CA GLY A 180 2.21 7.47 11.99
C GLY A 180 2.22 7.79 10.50
N TRP A 181 2.55 9.04 10.13
CA TRP A 181 2.72 9.46 8.73
C TRP A 181 3.86 8.74 8.00
N GLU A 182 4.86 8.20 8.70
CA GLU A 182 5.98 7.47 8.08
C GLU A 182 5.55 6.11 7.54
N ARG A 183 4.39 5.59 7.96
CA ARG A 183 3.83 4.34 7.42
C ARG A 183 3.25 4.51 6.03
N GLU A 184 2.85 5.75 5.67
CA GLU A 184 2.18 6.04 4.39
C GLU A 184 1.08 5.02 4.07
N ASN A 185 0.17 4.84 5.02
CA ASN A 185 -0.78 3.73 5.11
C ASN A 185 -2.11 3.98 4.36
N TRP A 186 -2.10 4.70 3.25
CA TRP A 186 -3.33 5.09 2.52
C TRP A 186 -4.28 3.92 2.25
N ASN A 187 -3.74 2.74 2.01
CA ASN A 187 -4.53 1.55 1.70
C ASN A 187 -4.97 0.71 2.92
N SER A 188 -4.65 1.14 4.13
CA SER A 188 -5.06 0.44 5.34
C SER A 188 -6.44 0.91 5.80
N TYR A 189 -7.48 0.15 5.43
CA TYR A 189 -8.85 0.44 5.89
C TYR A 189 -9.09 0.17 7.39
N GLN A 190 -8.08 -0.31 8.10
CA GLN A 190 -8.15 -0.55 9.55
C GLN A 190 -7.65 0.66 10.35
N ASP A 191 -6.90 1.56 9.73
CA ASP A 191 -6.35 2.73 10.39
C ASP A 191 -7.34 3.90 10.36
N VAL A 192 -7.56 4.50 11.52
CA VAL A 192 -8.41 5.69 11.68
C VAL A 192 -7.86 6.89 10.91
N ILE A 193 -6.54 7.00 10.82
CA ILE A 193 -5.86 8.09 10.11
C ILE A 193 -4.97 7.48 9.05
N ARG A 194 -5.21 7.87 7.80
CA ARG A 194 -4.46 7.38 6.65
C ARG A 194 -3.84 8.57 5.92
N THR A 195 -2.59 8.40 5.50
CA THR A 195 -1.85 9.43 4.76
C THR A 195 -1.13 8.82 3.56
N ASP A 196 -1.00 9.61 2.49
CA ASP A 196 -0.04 9.36 1.43
C ASP A 196 0.66 10.64 1.03
N TRP A 197 1.83 10.51 0.41
CA TRP A 197 2.75 11.61 0.18
C TRP A 197 3.20 11.62 -1.28
N SER A 198 3.57 12.80 -1.78
CA SER A 198 4.11 12.91 -3.15
C SER A 198 5.42 12.13 -3.28
N THR A 199 5.71 11.69 -4.51
CA THR A 199 6.95 10.97 -4.84
C THR A 199 8.18 11.88 -4.99
N ASP A 200 8.04 13.18 -4.69
CA ASP A 200 9.12 14.14 -4.72
C ASP A 200 10.19 13.86 -3.67
N GLU A 201 11.38 14.44 -3.84
CA GLU A 201 12.49 14.31 -2.88
C GLU A 201 12.07 14.72 -1.47
N VAL A 202 11.32 15.82 -1.35
CA VAL A 202 10.63 16.22 -0.12
C VAL A 202 9.15 15.86 -0.25
N GLY A 203 8.71 14.84 0.46
CA GLY A 203 7.32 14.39 0.43
C GLY A 203 6.36 15.45 0.95
N ARG A 204 5.36 15.78 0.14
CA ARG A 204 4.24 16.66 0.49
C ARG A 204 3.01 15.80 0.70
N LEU A 205 2.21 16.12 1.70
CA LEU A 205 0.97 15.39 1.98
C LEU A 205 -0.01 15.54 0.81
N THR A 206 -0.33 14.43 0.15
CA THR A 206 -1.26 14.39 -0.99
C THR A 206 -2.60 13.78 -0.64
N HIS A 207 -2.63 12.88 0.34
CA HIS A 207 -3.84 12.19 0.76
C HIS A 207 -3.96 12.24 2.28
N LEU A 208 -5.14 12.57 2.77
CA LEU A 208 -5.50 12.52 4.17
C LEU A 208 -6.91 11.94 4.32
N ALA A 209 -7.02 10.84 5.05
CA ALA A 209 -8.30 10.33 5.48
C ALA A 209 -8.35 10.25 7.01
N ILE A 210 -9.51 10.59 7.57
CA ILE A 210 -9.81 10.46 8.98
C ILE A 210 -11.18 9.79 9.09
N GLU A 211 -11.16 8.54 9.55
CA GLU A 211 -12.35 7.70 9.58
C GLU A 211 -12.49 7.04 10.95
N PHE A 212 -13.53 7.40 11.69
CA PHE A 212 -13.79 6.82 13.01
C PHE A 212 -14.66 5.56 12.94
N ASP A 213 -14.51 4.69 13.92
CA ASP A 213 -15.42 3.55 14.11
C ASP A 213 -16.87 4.02 14.32
N TRP A 214 -17.82 3.21 13.86
CA TRP A 214 -19.26 3.47 14.01
C TRP A 214 -19.72 3.69 15.45
N ASN A 215 -19.00 3.15 16.41
CA ASN A 215 -19.30 3.25 17.84
C ASN A 215 -18.51 4.39 18.54
N SER A 216 -17.60 5.08 17.81
CA SER A 216 -16.85 6.17 18.40
C SER A 216 -17.76 7.36 18.71
N LYS A 217 -17.48 8.01 19.84
CA LYS A 217 -18.07 9.30 20.20
C LYS A 217 -17.14 10.49 19.85
N ASP A 218 -16.00 10.16 19.28
CA ASP A 218 -15.01 11.17 18.92
C ASP A 218 -15.52 12.03 17.77
N THR A 219 -15.31 13.33 17.87
CA THR A 219 -15.73 14.28 16.84
C THR A 219 -14.63 15.29 16.59
N ILE A 220 -14.30 15.52 15.32
CA ILE A 220 -13.45 16.63 14.91
C ILE A 220 -14.28 17.89 14.86
N SER A 221 -13.84 18.90 15.60
CA SER A 221 -14.47 20.23 15.63
C SER A 221 -13.70 21.28 14.84
N GLN A 222 -12.40 21.07 14.64
CA GLN A 222 -11.53 21.99 13.91
C GLN A 222 -10.70 21.22 12.87
N LEU A 223 -10.90 21.54 11.61
CA LEU A 223 -10.18 20.95 10.49
C LEU A 223 -9.42 22.04 9.74
N ASN A 224 -8.18 22.30 10.17
CA ASN A 224 -7.31 23.29 9.53
C ASN A 224 -6.39 22.57 8.52
N LEU A 225 -6.63 22.80 7.25
CA LEU A 225 -5.92 22.18 6.13
C LEU A 225 -4.95 23.12 5.43
N SER A 226 -4.75 24.34 5.94
CA SER A 226 -3.98 25.40 5.27
C SER A 226 -2.50 25.06 5.01
N ALA A 227 -1.92 24.13 5.77
CA ALA A 227 -0.56 23.64 5.57
C ALA A 227 -0.43 22.68 4.38
N PHE A 228 -1.50 21.98 4.02
CA PHE A 228 -1.49 20.89 3.05
C PHE A 228 -1.78 21.35 1.63
N THR A 229 -0.89 22.18 1.08
CA THR A 229 -1.10 22.85 -0.23
C THR A 229 -1.01 21.89 -1.42
N GLU A 230 -0.49 20.69 -1.23
CA GLU A 230 -0.40 19.64 -2.25
C GLU A 230 -1.50 18.57 -2.09
N LEU A 231 -2.46 18.81 -1.18
CA LEU A 231 -3.52 17.85 -0.91
C LEU A 231 -4.42 17.66 -2.14
N LYS A 232 -4.57 16.41 -2.57
CA LYS A 232 -5.38 15.95 -3.68
C LYS A 232 -6.65 15.21 -3.22
N TYR A 233 -6.51 14.42 -2.15
CA TYR A 233 -7.58 13.60 -1.59
C TYR A 233 -7.81 13.95 -0.14
N LEU A 234 -9.04 14.30 0.19
CA LEU A 234 -9.50 14.49 1.55
C LEU A 234 -10.74 13.64 1.79
N GLU A 235 -10.62 12.71 2.71
CA GLU A 235 -11.73 11.91 3.21
C GLU A 235 -11.87 12.11 4.71
N CYS A 236 -13.00 12.64 5.12
CA CYS A 236 -13.33 12.84 6.53
C CYS A 236 -14.73 12.29 6.77
N GLU A 237 -14.78 11.03 7.18
CA GLU A 237 -16.02 10.34 7.39
C GLU A 237 -16.36 10.24 8.87
N ARG A 238 -17.65 10.31 9.15
CA ARG A 238 -18.27 10.06 10.44
C ARG A 238 -17.86 11.03 11.56
N PHE A 239 -18.85 11.54 12.25
CA PHE A 239 -18.70 12.36 13.46
C PHE A 239 -17.89 13.66 13.31
N MET A 240 -17.87 14.23 12.12
CA MET A 240 -17.35 15.59 11.95
C MET A 240 -18.36 16.59 12.46
N ASN A 241 -17.92 17.44 13.37
CA ASN A 241 -18.71 18.51 13.96
C ASN A 241 -18.16 19.89 13.54
N ILE A 242 -17.62 19.95 12.32
CA ILE A 242 -17.06 21.19 11.77
C ILE A 242 -18.18 22.08 11.25
N GLU A 243 -18.15 23.35 11.63
CA GLU A 243 -19.09 24.37 11.18
C GLU A 243 -18.59 25.06 9.92
N LYS A 244 -17.28 25.13 9.75
CA LYS A 244 -16.62 25.79 8.60
C LYS A 244 -15.43 24.96 8.13
N LEU A 245 -15.27 24.87 6.83
CA LEU A 245 -14.13 24.25 6.18
C LEU A 245 -13.51 25.23 5.18
N ASP A 246 -12.29 25.66 5.45
CA ASP A 246 -11.54 26.53 4.56
C ASP A 246 -10.61 25.71 3.67
N LEU A 247 -10.92 25.68 2.37
CA LEU A 247 -10.16 25.00 1.31
C LEU A 247 -9.36 25.99 0.44
N SER A 248 -9.27 27.25 0.81
CA SER A 248 -8.64 28.30 0.00
C SER A 248 -7.17 28.04 -0.35
N LYS A 249 -6.49 27.17 0.39
CA LYS A 249 -5.10 26.77 0.17
C LYS A 249 -4.94 25.40 -0.49
N ASN A 250 -6.02 24.64 -0.65
CA ASN A 250 -6.00 23.27 -1.17
C ASN A 250 -6.40 23.26 -2.66
N THR A 251 -5.72 24.07 -3.45
CA THR A 251 -6.08 24.33 -4.86
C THR A 251 -5.87 23.12 -5.78
N LYS A 252 -5.15 22.09 -5.32
CA LYS A 252 -4.90 20.83 -6.04
C LYS A 252 -5.85 19.72 -5.65
N LEU A 253 -6.92 20.03 -4.90
CA LEU A 253 -7.86 19.04 -4.42
C LEU A 253 -8.67 18.47 -5.58
N GLU A 254 -8.56 17.15 -5.78
CA GLU A 254 -9.22 16.36 -6.83
C GLU A 254 -10.43 15.60 -6.27
N HIS A 255 -10.32 15.15 -5.01
CA HIS A 255 -11.35 14.36 -4.34
C HIS A 255 -11.64 14.94 -2.95
N LEU A 256 -12.89 15.21 -2.68
CA LEU A 256 -13.36 15.70 -1.39
C LEU A 256 -14.56 14.87 -0.92
N HIS A 257 -14.38 14.18 0.20
CA HIS A 257 -15.47 13.52 0.91
C HIS A 257 -15.47 13.97 2.37
N VAL A 258 -16.45 14.77 2.75
CA VAL A 258 -16.58 15.29 4.11
C VAL A 258 -18.00 15.11 4.62
N TYR A 259 -18.12 14.41 5.74
CA TYR A 259 -19.38 14.24 6.44
C TYR A 259 -19.41 15.15 7.67
N SER A 260 -20.20 16.20 7.64
CA SER A 260 -20.44 17.05 8.80
C SER A 260 -21.90 17.46 8.90
N LYS A 261 -22.46 17.33 10.10
CA LYS A 261 -23.85 17.72 10.36
C LYS A 261 -24.01 19.25 10.52
N ASN A 262 -22.93 19.95 10.82
CA ASN A 262 -22.95 21.36 11.19
C ASN A 262 -22.31 22.27 10.13
N LEU A 263 -21.86 21.71 9.01
CA LEU A 263 -21.29 22.52 7.93
C LEU A 263 -22.40 23.31 7.24
N GLU A 264 -22.43 24.62 7.43
CA GLU A 264 -23.47 25.50 6.92
C GLU A 264 -23.20 25.97 5.49
N SER A 265 -21.93 26.09 5.12
CA SER A 265 -21.50 26.51 3.79
C SER A 265 -20.13 25.96 3.45
N LEU A 266 -19.85 25.78 2.17
CA LEU A 266 -18.58 25.31 1.65
C LEU A 266 -18.26 26.07 0.36
N ASP A 267 -17.11 26.77 0.35
CA ASP A 267 -16.60 27.44 -0.84
C ASP A 267 -15.61 26.53 -1.57
N LEU A 268 -15.97 26.07 -2.75
CA LEU A 268 -15.15 25.24 -3.64
C LEU A 268 -14.52 26.05 -4.79
N SER A 269 -14.70 27.38 -4.83
CA SER A 269 -14.23 28.24 -5.93
C SER A 269 -12.69 28.21 -6.10
N LYS A 270 -11.96 27.77 -5.08
CA LYS A 270 -10.49 27.64 -5.10
C LYS A 270 -9.98 26.23 -5.38
N CYS A 271 -10.87 25.28 -5.68
CA CYS A 271 -10.52 23.88 -5.98
C CYS A 271 -10.85 23.54 -7.45
N PRO A 272 -10.16 24.15 -8.45
CA PRO A 272 -10.50 23.96 -9.87
C PRO A 272 -10.25 22.54 -10.37
N GLU A 273 -9.40 21.75 -9.68
CA GLU A 273 -9.06 20.37 -10.04
C GLU A 273 -10.07 19.35 -9.46
N LEU A 274 -11.11 19.82 -8.75
CA LEU A 274 -12.04 18.93 -8.06
C LEU A 274 -12.87 18.12 -9.06
N GLN A 275 -12.74 16.78 -9.00
CA GLN A 275 -13.40 15.81 -9.87
C GLN A 275 -14.51 15.05 -9.13
N TYR A 276 -14.30 14.81 -7.83
CA TYR A 276 -15.27 14.11 -7.00
C TYR A 276 -15.59 14.92 -5.76
N PHE A 277 -16.87 15.13 -5.53
CA PHE A 277 -17.40 15.75 -4.31
C PHE A 277 -18.48 14.87 -3.71
N GLY A 278 -18.21 14.33 -2.52
CA GLY A 278 -19.20 13.63 -1.71
C GLY A 278 -19.45 14.41 -0.42
N SER A 279 -20.68 14.84 -0.20
CA SER A 279 -21.11 15.39 1.09
C SER A 279 -22.35 14.63 1.52
N VAL A 280 -22.30 14.02 2.69
CA VAL A 280 -23.47 13.40 3.28
C VAL A 280 -23.89 14.22 4.50
N SER A 281 -24.68 15.26 4.23
CA SER A 281 -25.48 15.91 5.28
C SER A 281 -26.95 15.79 4.89
N TYR A 282 -27.70 15.07 5.66
CA TYR A 282 -29.14 14.91 5.39
C TYR A 282 -30.01 16.10 5.81
N THR A 283 -29.40 17.19 6.26
CA THR A 283 -30.18 18.38 6.62
C THR A 283 -29.39 19.65 6.29
N HIS A 284 -29.83 20.40 5.27
CA HIS A 284 -29.56 21.81 5.03
C HIS A 284 -28.28 22.29 4.34
N LEU A 285 -27.78 21.63 3.30
CA LEU A 285 -26.92 22.33 2.34
C LEU A 285 -27.81 23.10 1.34
N ARG A 286 -27.91 24.41 1.46
CA ARG A 286 -28.35 25.26 0.36
C ARG A 286 -27.14 25.49 -0.54
N ALA A 287 -27.12 24.86 -1.71
CA ALA A 287 -26.19 25.24 -2.76
C ALA A 287 -26.48 26.67 -3.18
N HIS A 288 -25.52 27.56 -2.99
CA HIS A 288 -25.52 28.83 -3.67
C HIS A 288 -24.91 28.58 -5.05
N GLU A 289 -25.78 28.33 -6.01
CA GLU A 289 -25.47 28.45 -7.44
C GLU A 289 -25.22 29.94 -7.73
N THR A 290 -24.05 30.25 -8.23
CA THR A 290 -23.72 31.53 -8.89
C THR A 290 -23.40 31.26 -10.35
#